data_707f6db14d99d3f40b948cdbd4eb4a76
#
_entry.id   707f6db14d99d3f40b948cdbd4eb4a76
#
_cell.length_a   1.000
_cell.length_b   1.000
_cell.length_c   1.000
_cell.angle_alpha   90.00
_cell.angle_beta   90.00
_cell.angle_gamma   90.00
#
_symmetry.space_group_name_H-M   'P 1'
#
loop_
_entity.id
_entity.type
_entity.pdbx_description
1 polymer ?
#
loop_
_entity_poly.entity_id
_entity_poly.type
_entity_poly.pdbx_seq_one_letter_code
_entity_poly.pdbx_strand_id
1 'polypeptide(L)'
;LSSSSAASDVYKRQVSHAALEYIIRDHNATTFDVRKKTMEHIIKILNEKWGKGTVSLTITEQYRNMKEIIDTCMELIEHATAACKECNIPPLITPIRGGTDGAQLSFMGLPCPNLGTGGHAYHGPYEHITVEGMDIAVDIGLKIIELFYK
;
A
#
# COMPACT_ATOMS: atom_id res chain seq x y z
N LEU A 1 -7.89 11.14 5.99
CA LEU A 1 -7.35 12.44 6.41
C LEU A 1 -6.59 12.26 7.71
N SER A 2 -5.28 12.22 7.64
CA SER A 2 -4.44 12.23 8.84
C SER A 2 -4.35 13.64 9.40
N SER A 3 -4.27 13.71 10.71
CA SER A 3 -4.33 14.90 11.56
C SER A 3 -3.47 16.07 11.08
N SER A 4 -4.08 17.25 10.97
CA SER A 4 -3.36 18.51 10.93
C SER A 4 -2.89 18.85 12.34
N SER A 5 -1.59 19.03 12.57
CA SER A 5 -1.09 19.67 13.77
C SER A 5 -0.93 21.16 13.46
N ALA A 6 -1.84 21.97 13.96
CA ALA A 6 -1.68 23.41 13.95
C ALA A 6 -1.20 23.85 15.36
N ALA A 7 -0.01 24.40 15.45
CA ALA A 7 0.41 25.11 16.65
C ALA A 7 -0.20 26.51 16.62
N SER A 8 -1.17 26.77 17.48
CA SER A 8 -1.74 28.11 17.63
C SER A 8 -1.08 28.84 18.80
N ASP A 9 -0.59 30.03 18.54
CA ASP A 9 -0.23 30.98 19.59
C ASP A 9 -1.52 31.49 20.23
N VAL A 10 -1.80 31.03 21.44
CA VAL A 10 -3.04 31.32 22.18
C VAL A 10 -3.22 32.83 22.37
N TYR A 11 -2.16 33.61 22.39
CA TYR A 11 -2.22 35.04 22.60
C TYR A 11 -2.56 35.87 21.36
N LYS A 12 -2.20 35.40 20.16
CA LYS A 12 -2.38 36.15 18.92
C LYS A 12 -3.45 35.62 17.98
N ARG A 13 -4.00 34.44 18.28
CA ARG A 13 -4.97 33.74 17.41
C ARG A 13 -4.55 33.63 15.94
N GLN A 14 -3.26 33.56 15.68
CA GLN A 14 -2.67 33.43 14.35
C GLN A 14 -1.88 32.14 14.24
N VAL A 15 -2.12 31.41 13.15
CA VAL A 15 -1.30 30.25 12.79
C VAL A 15 -0.08 30.77 12.02
N SER A 16 1.09 30.69 12.62
CA SER A 16 2.35 31.11 12.01
C SER A 16 2.92 30.06 11.06
N HIS A 17 2.59 28.78 11.29
CA HIS A 17 3.02 27.67 10.46
C HIS A 17 1.99 26.54 10.55
N ALA A 18 1.74 25.87 9.43
CA ALA A 18 0.93 24.67 9.38
C ALA A 18 1.61 23.64 8.46
N ALA A 19 1.57 22.38 8.85
CA ALA A 19 2.01 21.26 8.01
C ALA A 19 0.83 20.30 7.80
N LEU A 20 0.70 19.84 6.56
CA LEU A 20 -0.30 18.87 6.16
C LEU A 20 0.42 17.67 5.56
N GLU A 21 0.06 16.49 5.99
CA GLU A 21 0.55 15.24 5.42
C GLU A 21 -0.57 14.56 4.66
N TYR A 22 -0.30 14.22 3.40
CA TYR A 22 -1.23 13.52 2.52
C TYR A 22 -0.61 12.20 2.07
N ILE A 23 -1.42 11.16 2.03
CA ILE A 23 -1.04 9.91 1.40
C ILE A 23 -1.77 9.81 0.08
N ILE A 24 -1.00 9.80 -1.02
CA ILE A 24 -1.54 9.59 -2.37
C ILE A 24 -1.42 8.11 -2.68
N ARG A 25 -2.54 7.48 -3.05
CA ARG A 25 -2.59 6.07 -3.44
C ARG A 25 -3.36 5.92 -4.74
N ASP A 26 -2.84 5.09 -5.63
CA ASP A 26 -3.54 4.62 -6.82
C ASP A 26 -2.95 3.28 -7.25
N HIS A 27 -3.77 2.41 -7.81
CA HIS A 27 -3.32 1.13 -8.34
C HIS A 27 -2.80 1.24 -9.78
N ASN A 28 -3.13 2.32 -10.48
CA ASN A 28 -2.69 2.61 -11.84
C ASN A 28 -1.58 3.67 -11.82
N ALA A 29 -0.43 3.35 -12.39
CA ALA A 29 0.74 4.24 -12.41
C ALA A 29 0.45 5.58 -13.09
N THR A 30 -0.32 5.58 -14.20
CA THR A 30 -0.66 6.80 -14.94
C THR A 30 -1.53 7.74 -14.09
N THR A 31 -2.58 7.22 -13.47
CA THR A 31 -3.45 8.04 -12.60
C THR A 31 -2.73 8.47 -11.33
N PHE A 32 -1.80 7.66 -10.81
CA PHE A 32 -0.95 8.03 -9.70
C PHE A 32 -0.08 9.26 -10.04
N ASP A 33 0.55 9.28 -11.21
CA ASP A 33 1.33 10.43 -11.68
C ASP A 33 0.47 11.67 -11.90
N VAL A 34 -0.75 11.51 -12.41
CA VAL A 34 -1.71 12.62 -12.54
C VAL A 34 -2.02 13.23 -11.16
N ARG A 35 -2.21 12.40 -10.13
CA ARG A 35 -2.46 12.89 -8.76
C ARG A 35 -1.27 13.66 -8.20
N LYS A 36 -0.03 13.21 -8.40
CA LYS A 36 1.18 13.95 -8.00
C LYS A 36 1.27 15.30 -8.69
N LYS A 37 1.10 15.34 -10.02
CA LYS A 37 1.09 16.58 -10.81
C LYS A 37 -0.03 17.54 -10.39
N THR A 38 -1.18 17.01 -9.98
CA THR A 38 -2.27 17.83 -9.45
C THR A 38 -1.85 18.54 -8.17
N MET A 39 -1.16 17.87 -7.25
CA MET A 39 -0.64 18.50 -6.04
C MET A 39 0.39 19.60 -6.38
N GLU A 40 1.32 19.32 -7.27
CA GLU A 40 2.30 20.32 -7.74
C GLU A 40 1.60 21.56 -8.35
N HIS A 41 0.56 21.33 -9.15
CA HIS A 41 -0.21 22.40 -9.76
C HIS A 41 -0.95 23.25 -8.72
N ILE A 42 -1.56 22.63 -7.71
CA ILE A 42 -2.21 23.34 -6.60
C ILE A 42 -1.21 24.23 -5.88
N ILE A 43 0.00 23.72 -5.56
CA ILE A 43 1.05 24.50 -4.90
C ILE A 43 1.48 25.69 -5.75
N LYS A 44 1.61 25.50 -7.07
CA LYS A 44 1.92 26.59 -7.98
C LYS A 44 0.87 27.70 -7.92
N ILE A 45 -0.42 27.35 -8.04
CA ILE A 45 -1.53 28.32 -7.97
C ILE A 45 -1.53 29.07 -6.63
N LEU A 46 -1.31 28.35 -5.52
CA LEU A 46 -1.29 28.97 -4.19
C LEU A 46 -0.13 29.95 -4.04
N ASN A 47 1.05 29.60 -4.53
CA ASN A 47 2.20 30.51 -4.51
C ASN A 47 2.07 31.71 -5.46
N GLU A 48 1.39 31.56 -6.60
CA GLU A 48 1.05 32.67 -7.48
C GLU A 48 0.07 33.64 -6.81
N LYS A 49 -0.92 33.09 -6.09
CA LYS A 49 -1.96 33.89 -5.42
C LYS A 49 -1.47 34.60 -4.16
N TRP A 50 -0.66 33.92 -3.34
CA TRP A 50 -0.33 34.36 -1.99
C TRP A 50 1.12 34.78 -1.80
N GLY A 51 1.94 34.67 -2.85
CA GLY A 51 3.35 34.98 -2.83
C GLY A 51 4.24 33.73 -2.85
N LYS A 52 5.38 33.86 -3.53
CA LYS A 52 6.36 32.77 -3.67
C LYS A 52 6.85 32.29 -2.30
N GLY A 53 6.81 30.98 -2.09
CA GLY A 53 7.28 30.34 -0.85
C GLY A 53 6.24 30.29 0.28
N THR A 54 4.99 30.75 0.03
CA THR A 54 3.90 30.61 1.00
C THR A 54 3.58 29.14 1.29
N VAL A 55 3.64 28.28 0.28
CA VAL A 55 3.43 26.85 0.42
C VAL A 55 4.59 26.11 -0.22
N SER A 56 5.11 25.10 0.47
CA SER A 56 6.09 24.14 -0.04
C SER A 56 5.48 22.74 -0.10
N LEU A 57 5.93 21.93 -1.05
CA LEU A 57 5.51 20.53 -1.21
C LEU A 57 6.77 19.67 -1.26
N THR A 58 6.74 18.60 -0.48
CA THR A 58 7.71 17.51 -0.58
C THR A 58 6.93 16.24 -0.91
N ILE A 59 7.31 15.56 -1.99
CA ILE A 59 6.73 14.27 -2.38
C ILE A 59 7.77 13.20 -2.12
N THR A 60 7.42 12.21 -1.29
CA THR A 60 8.26 11.05 -1.00
C THR A 60 7.53 9.79 -1.45
N GLU A 61 8.15 9.03 -2.34
CA GLU A 61 7.61 7.74 -2.74
C GLU A 61 8.02 6.68 -1.70
N GLN A 62 7.03 6.00 -1.11
CA GLN A 62 7.26 4.95 -0.11
C GLN A 62 7.05 3.57 -0.71
N TYR A 63 5.95 3.39 -1.45
CA TYR A 63 5.58 2.11 -2.02
C TYR A 63 5.05 2.29 -3.44
N ARG A 64 5.50 1.43 -4.33
CA ARG A 64 4.99 1.30 -5.70
C ARG A 64 4.12 0.05 -5.81
N ASN A 65 3.21 0.03 -6.78
CA ASN A 65 2.42 -1.16 -7.06
C ASN A 65 3.31 -2.26 -7.65
N MET A 66 3.43 -3.37 -6.94
CA MET A 66 4.26 -4.51 -7.38
C MET A 66 3.70 -5.23 -8.61
N LYS A 67 2.46 -4.92 -9.04
CA LYS A 67 1.81 -5.59 -10.17
C LYS A 67 2.68 -5.63 -11.41
N GLU A 68 3.40 -4.53 -11.74
CA GLU A 68 4.28 -4.47 -12.92
C GLU A 68 5.41 -5.50 -12.87
N ILE A 69 5.88 -5.87 -11.67
CA ILE A 69 6.88 -6.92 -11.48
C ILE A 69 6.22 -8.30 -11.49
N ILE A 70 5.11 -8.46 -10.76
CA ILE A 70 4.40 -9.74 -10.65
C ILE A 70 3.84 -10.19 -12.00
N ASP A 71 3.39 -9.27 -12.87
CA ASP A 71 2.92 -9.59 -14.22
C ASP A 71 3.99 -10.28 -15.07
N THR A 72 5.27 -10.14 -14.75
CA THR A 72 6.37 -10.87 -15.42
C THR A 72 6.64 -12.26 -14.82
N CYS A 73 5.99 -12.60 -13.70
CA CYS A 73 6.22 -13.84 -12.92
C CYS A 73 4.88 -14.45 -12.48
N MET A 74 3.93 -14.57 -13.41
CA MET A 74 2.56 -15.03 -13.09
C MET A 74 2.51 -16.44 -12.51
N GLU A 75 3.54 -17.26 -12.72
CA GLU A 75 3.68 -18.57 -12.10
C GLU A 75 3.52 -18.54 -10.57
N LEU A 76 4.01 -17.48 -9.91
CA LEU A 76 3.83 -17.29 -8.46
C LEU A 76 2.35 -17.22 -8.08
N ILE A 77 1.55 -16.50 -8.87
CA ILE A 77 0.11 -16.35 -8.63
C ILE A 77 -0.64 -17.64 -8.99
N GLU A 78 -0.22 -18.32 -10.04
CA GLU A 78 -0.82 -19.59 -10.49
C GLU A 78 -0.61 -20.68 -9.45
N HIS A 79 0.60 -20.84 -8.91
CA HIS A 79 0.90 -21.81 -7.84
C HIS A 79 0.14 -21.47 -6.54
N ALA A 80 0.14 -20.20 -6.12
CA ALA A 80 -0.64 -19.79 -4.96
C ALA A 80 -2.16 -20.06 -5.14
N THR A 81 -2.68 -19.79 -6.33
CA THR A 81 -4.08 -20.06 -6.69
C THR A 81 -4.38 -21.55 -6.66
N ALA A 82 -3.50 -22.39 -7.20
CA ALA A 82 -3.64 -23.85 -7.18
C ALA A 82 -3.60 -24.39 -5.76
N ALA A 83 -2.62 -23.94 -4.96
CA ALA A 83 -2.50 -24.33 -3.55
C ALA A 83 -3.75 -24.00 -2.72
N CYS A 84 -4.30 -22.80 -2.89
CA CYS A 84 -5.57 -22.42 -2.23
C CYS A 84 -6.70 -23.39 -2.61
N LYS A 85 -6.84 -23.73 -3.89
CA LYS A 85 -7.88 -24.67 -4.37
C LYS A 85 -7.68 -26.06 -3.79
N GLU A 86 -6.45 -26.56 -3.70
CA GLU A 86 -6.15 -27.88 -3.10
C GLU A 86 -6.49 -27.90 -1.60
N CYS A 87 -6.37 -26.76 -0.91
CA CYS A 87 -6.82 -26.60 0.48
C CYS A 87 -8.32 -26.25 0.62
N ASN A 88 -9.13 -26.37 -0.45
CA ASN A 88 -10.55 -26.01 -0.49
C ASN A 88 -10.85 -24.54 -0.13
N ILE A 89 -9.90 -23.66 -0.34
CA ILE A 89 -10.07 -22.22 -0.17
C ILE A 89 -10.27 -21.57 -1.53
N PRO A 90 -11.40 -20.86 -1.77
CA PRO A 90 -11.60 -20.15 -3.01
C PRO A 90 -10.61 -18.97 -3.12
N PRO A 91 -9.70 -18.98 -4.12
CA PRO A 91 -8.72 -17.91 -4.26
C PRO A 91 -9.39 -16.62 -4.70
N LEU A 92 -9.03 -15.51 -4.07
CA LEU A 92 -9.46 -14.16 -4.43
C LEU A 92 -8.23 -13.29 -4.69
N ILE A 93 -8.03 -12.90 -5.95
CA ILE A 93 -6.92 -12.04 -6.35
C ILE A 93 -7.40 -10.60 -6.34
N THR A 94 -6.89 -9.79 -5.42
CA THR A 94 -7.29 -8.39 -5.27
C THR A 94 -6.07 -7.49 -5.12
N PRO A 95 -6.15 -6.22 -5.58
CA PRO A 95 -5.12 -5.25 -5.27
C PRO A 95 -5.04 -5.00 -3.77
N ILE A 96 -3.82 -4.91 -3.23
CA ILE A 96 -3.64 -4.52 -1.83
C ILE A 96 -3.73 -3.01 -1.67
N ARG A 97 -4.34 -2.54 -0.58
CA ARG A 97 -4.59 -1.11 -0.35
C ARG A 97 -3.41 -0.37 0.28
N GLY A 98 -2.48 -1.08 0.89
CA GLY A 98 -1.32 -0.52 1.59
C GLY A 98 -0.01 -0.83 0.89
N GLY A 99 1.07 -0.22 1.37
CA GLY A 99 2.41 -0.68 1.08
C GLY A 99 2.72 -1.95 1.85
N THR A 100 3.51 -2.83 1.26
CA THR A 100 3.96 -4.07 1.88
C THR A 100 5.44 -4.29 1.61
N ASP A 101 6.10 -5.04 2.48
CA ASP A 101 7.49 -5.41 2.28
C ASP A 101 7.66 -6.22 0.99
N GLY A 102 6.66 -7.03 0.61
CA GLY A 102 6.64 -7.73 -0.68
C GLY A 102 6.71 -6.80 -1.88
N ALA A 103 6.11 -5.60 -1.81
CA ALA A 103 6.26 -4.61 -2.85
C ALA A 103 7.70 -4.09 -2.93
N GLN A 104 8.34 -3.78 -1.81
CA GLN A 104 9.74 -3.34 -1.79
C GLN A 104 10.67 -4.44 -2.31
N LEU A 105 10.52 -5.68 -1.83
CA LEU A 105 11.30 -6.83 -2.27
C LEU A 105 11.17 -7.07 -3.77
N SER A 106 9.96 -6.92 -4.31
CA SER A 106 9.72 -7.07 -5.75
C SER A 106 10.54 -6.09 -6.58
N PHE A 107 10.61 -4.81 -6.17
CA PHE A 107 11.44 -3.81 -6.84
C PHE A 107 12.94 -3.97 -6.58
N MET A 108 13.34 -4.74 -5.59
CA MET A 108 14.73 -5.12 -5.34
C MET A 108 15.17 -6.38 -6.12
N GLY A 109 14.28 -6.93 -6.95
CA GLY A 109 14.58 -8.09 -7.79
C GLY A 109 14.11 -9.44 -7.23
N LEU A 110 13.35 -9.45 -6.13
CA LEU A 110 12.70 -10.62 -5.59
C LEU A 110 11.17 -10.48 -5.73
N PRO A 111 10.54 -10.98 -6.81
CA PRO A 111 9.09 -10.95 -6.97
C PRO A 111 8.41 -11.63 -5.77
N CYS A 112 7.64 -10.85 -5.01
CA CYS A 112 7.09 -11.29 -3.73
C CYS A 112 5.62 -10.85 -3.60
N PRO A 113 4.68 -11.62 -4.19
CA PRO A 113 3.26 -11.34 -4.02
C PRO A 113 2.82 -11.61 -2.58
N ASN A 114 1.78 -10.92 -2.13
CA ASN A 114 1.23 -11.15 -0.80
C ASN A 114 0.25 -12.32 -0.81
N LEU A 115 0.32 -13.15 0.22
CA LEU A 115 -0.61 -14.23 0.48
C LEU A 115 -1.49 -13.85 1.68
N GLY A 116 -2.79 -14.11 1.58
CA GLY A 116 -3.71 -13.92 2.70
C GLY A 116 -3.47 -14.97 3.79
N THR A 117 -3.46 -14.54 5.03
CA THR A 117 -3.24 -15.40 6.21
C THR A 117 -4.54 -15.86 6.87
N GLY A 118 -5.71 -15.36 6.43
CA GLY A 118 -7.00 -15.66 7.08
C GLY A 118 -7.27 -14.84 8.34
N GLY A 119 -6.49 -13.80 8.61
CA GLY A 119 -6.73 -12.89 9.73
C GLY A 119 -7.91 -11.95 9.51
N HIS A 120 -8.42 -11.40 10.58
CA HIS A 120 -9.57 -10.50 10.60
C HIS A 120 -9.32 -9.25 11.44
N ALA A 121 -10.09 -8.18 11.16
CA ALA A 121 -10.08 -6.92 11.90
C ALA A 121 -8.68 -6.27 12.00
N TYR A 122 -7.89 -6.35 10.95
CA TYR A 122 -6.53 -5.81 10.88
C TYR A 122 -6.42 -4.36 11.36
N HIS A 123 -5.32 -4.07 12.05
CA HIS A 123 -4.98 -2.75 12.61
C HIS A 123 -5.97 -2.24 13.67
N GLY A 124 -6.74 -3.11 14.28
CA GLY A 124 -7.71 -2.76 15.31
C GLY A 124 -7.53 -3.54 16.61
N PRO A 125 -8.20 -3.14 17.70
CA PRO A 125 -8.10 -3.83 18.98
C PRO A 125 -8.70 -5.23 18.98
N TYR A 126 -9.44 -5.58 17.94
CA TYR A 126 -10.07 -6.90 17.74
C TYR A 126 -9.37 -7.70 16.64
N GLU A 127 -8.15 -7.34 16.28
CA GLU A 127 -7.37 -8.13 15.32
C GLU A 127 -7.16 -9.54 15.84
N HIS A 128 -7.53 -10.53 15.04
CA HIS A 128 -7.45 -11.93 15.41
C HIS A 128 -7.33 -12.84 14.19
N ILE A 129 -6.92 -14.06 14.46
CA ILE A 129 -6.97 -15.19 13.53
C ILE A 129 -7.43 -16.42 14.31
N THR A 130 -8.16 -17.32 13.66
CA THR A 130 -8.55 -18.61 14.25
C THR A 130 -7.41 -19.62 14.14
N VAL A 131 -7.42 -20.64 14.99
CA VAL A 131 -6.46 -21.75 14.91
C VAL A 131 -6.54 -22.44 13.55
N GLU A 132 -7.76 -22.71 13.09
CA GLU A 132 -8.02 -23.32 11.78
C GLU A 132 -7.48 -22.45 10.64
N GLY A 133 -7.59 -21.12 10.77
CA GLY A 133 -7.04 -20.18 9.80
C GLY A 133 -5.51 -20.25 9.74
N MET A 134 -4.85 -20.40 10.88
CA MET A 134 -3.40 -20.59 10.94
C MET A 134 -2.98 -21.91 10.30
N ASP A 135 -3.67 -23.01 10.60
CA ASP A 135 -3.38 -24.33 10.04
C ASP A 135 -3.54 -24.32 8.50
N ILE A 136 -4.63 -23.73 8.00
CA ILE A 136 -4.87 -23.59 6.55
C ILE A 136 -3.77 -22.74 5.89
N ALA A 137 -3.32 -21.66 6.52
CA ALA A 137 -2.26 -20.82 5.97
C ALA A 137 -0.93 -21.60 5.86
N VAL A 138 -0.63 -22.44 6.82
CA VAL A 138 0.54 -23.35 6.78
C VAL A 138 0.38 -24.36 5.64
N ASP A 139 -0.76 -25.01 5.52
CA ASP A 139 -1.03 -26.00 4.48
C ASP A 139 -0.91 -25.39 3.07
N ILE A 140 -1.44 -24.17 2.86
CA ILE A 140 -1.28 -23.44 1.59
C ILE A 140 0.21 -23.17 1.32
N GLY A 141 0.97 -22.73 2.32
CA GLY A 141 2.40 -22.50 2.18
C GLY A 141 3.17 -23.77 1.78
N LEU A 142 2.89 -24.91 2.40
CA LEU A 142 3.48 -26.18 2.06
C LEU A 142 3.13 -26.62 0.63
N LYS A 143 1.87 -26.42 0.23
CA LYS A 143 1.43 -26.74 -1.14
C LYS A 143 2.10 -25.86 -2.21
N ILE A 144 2.32 -24.58 -1.93
CA ILE A 144 3.09 -23.72 -2.82
C ILE A 144 4.49 -24.28 -3.03
N ILE A 145 5.18 -24.65 -1.94
CA ILE A 145 6.54 -25.23 -2.02
C ILE A 145 6.53 -26.54 -2.84
N GLU A 146 5.57 -27.42 -2.62
CA GLU A 146 5.41 -28.66 -3.40
C GLU A 146 5.23 -28.41 -4.90
N LEU A 147 4.49 -27.36 -5.27
CA LEU A 147 4.24 -26.99 -6.68
C LEU A 147 5.51 -26.47 -7.37
N PHE A 148 6.37 -25.76 -6.65
CA PHE A 148 7.66 -25.31 -7.19
C PHE A 148 8.71 -26.42 -7.27
N TYR A 149 8.54 -27.52 -6.54
CA TYR A 149 9.50 -28.63 -6.55
C TYR A 149 9.26 -29.60 -7.73
N LYS A 150 8.08 -29.57 -8.33
CA LYS A 150 7.71 -30.42 -9.49
C LYS A 150 8.23 -29.85 -10.79
#